data_b4468d6f3ba05ee5b0553f52d851e9e5
#
_entry.id   b4468d6f3ba05ee5b0553f52d851e9e5
#
_cell.length_a   1.000
_cell.length_b   1.000
_cell.length_c   1.000
_cell.angle_alpha   90.00
_cell.angle_beta   90.00
_cell.angle_gamma   90.00
#
_symmetry.space_group_name_H-M   'P 1'
#
loop_
_entity.id
_entity.type
_entity.pdbx_description
1 polymer ?
#
loop_
_entity_poly.entity_id
_entity_poly.type
_entity_poly.pdbx_seq_one_letter_code
_entity_poly.pdbx_strand_id
1 'polypeptide(L)'
;MTYWKPRQLLTALAFAIPGIALSASPGLAFSSEAQQMCSGDAMRLCSNEIPDIPRITACMHRKRAQISPGCRALMDREVASARKARRAAAADE
;
A
#
# COMPACT_ATOMS: atom_id res chain seq x y z
N MET A 1 -46.95 -43.00 0.40
CA MET A 1 -46.66 -42.57 0.20
C MET A 1 -45.64 -41.98 0.45
N THR A 2 -45.25 -41.83 0.44
CA THR A 2 -44.36 -41.37 0.58
C THR A 2 -43.85 -40.31 0.24
N TYR A 3 -43.76 -39.76 0.51
CA TYR A 3 -43.30 -38.81 0.29
C TYR A 3 -42.20 -38.31 0.51
N TRP A 4 -41.70 -37.94 0.30
CA TRP A 4 -40.66 -37.52 0.39
C TRP A 4 -40.31 -36.28 0.09
N LYS A 5 -39.87 -35.74 0.54
CA LYS A 5 -39.49 -34.60 0.30
C LYS A 5 -38.25 -34.28 0.11
N PRO A 6 -37.89 -33.77 -0.34
CA PRO A 6 -36.74 -33.51 -0.70
C PRO A 6 -36.16 -32.51 -0.06
N ARG A 7 -36.11 -32.32 0.50
CA ARG A 7 -35.63 -31.48 0.97
C ARG A 7 -34.62 -30.95 0.61
N GLN A 8 -34.28 -30.69 0.17
CA GLN A 8 -33.45 -30.22 -0.24
C GLN A 8 -32.75 -29.54 0.01
N LEU A 9 -32.67 -29.47 0.38
CA LEU A 9 -31.96 -29.01 0.60
C LEU A 9 -31.22 -28.18 0.21
N LEU A 10 -31.23 -27.54 0.15
CA LEU A 10 -30.71 -26.69 -0.19
C LEU A 10 -29.75 -26.20 0.28
N THR A 11 -29.28 -26.33 0.40
CA THR A 11 -28.22 -26.05 0.68
C THR A 11 -27.75 -24.91 0.28
N ALA A 12 -27.84 -24.14 0.75
CA ALA A 12 -27.44 -23.04 0.48
C ALA A 12 -26.06 -22.88 0.54
N LEU A 13 -25.52 -22.74 -0.30
CA LEU A 13 -24.33 -22.53 -0.35
C LEU A 13 -24.01 -21.27 -0.10
N ALA A 14 -23.77 -20.92 0.86
CA ALA A 14 -23.35 -19.74 1.13
C ALA A 14 -21.98 -19.59 0.73
N PHE A 15 -21.73 -19.02 -0.19
CA PHE A 15 -20.50 -18.70 -0.50
C PHE A 15 -20.14 -17.56 0.15
N ALA A 16 -19.69 -17.55 1.21
CA ALA A 16 -19.06 -16.51 1.79
C ALA A 16 -17.83 -16.29 1.03
N ILE A 17 -17.81 -15.43 0.21
CA ILE A 17 -16.65 -15.06 -0.34
C ILE A 17 -16.02 -14.18 0.60
N PRO A 18 -15.00 -14.52 1.21
CA PRO A 18 -14.27 -13.65 2.05
C PRO A 18 -13.79 -12.58 1.16
N GLY A 19 -14.15 -11.46 1.44
CA GLY A 19 -13.67 -10.35 0.76
C GLY A 19 -12.20 -10.34 0.89
N ILE A 20 -11.53 -10.43 -0.15
CA ILE A 20 -10.19 -10.28 -0.15
C ILE A 20 -9.92 -8.88 0.08
N ALA A 21 -9.54 -8.60 1.22
CA ALA A 21 -9.12 -7.28 1.48
C ALA A 21 -7.83 -7.10 0.79
N LEU A 22 -7.85 -6.43 -0.27
CA LEU A 22 -6.66 -6.05 -0.84
C LEU A 22 -6.12 -4.98 -0.02
N SER A 23 -5.45 -5.29 0.97
CA SER A 23 -4.79 -4.26 1.68
C SER A 23 -3.55 -3.97 0.91
N ALA A 24 -3.55 -2.91 0.29
CA ALA A 24 -2.35 -2.42 -0.28
C ALA A 24 -1.40 -2.19 0.85
N SER A 25 -0.28 -2.78 0.82
CA SER A 25 0.74 -2.53 1.80
C SER A 25 1.15 -1.10 1.68
N PRO A 26 0.91 -0.32 2.66
CA PRO A 26 1.39 1.05 2.62
C PRO A 26 2.89 0.98 2.61
N GLY A 27 3.50 1.75 1.89
CA GLY A 27 4.93 1.80 1.88
C GLY A 27 5.59 1.12 0.71
N LEU A 28 4.87 0.26 0.02
CA LEU A 28 5.43 -0.36 -1.14
C LEU A 28 4.83 0.15 -2.40
N ALA A 29 3.69 0.80 -2.32
CA ALA A 29 3.07 1.34 -3.50
C ALA A 29 3.05 2.82 -3.37
N PHE A 30 3.53 3.49 -4.36
CA PHE A 30 3.36 4.92 -4.40
C PHE A 30 1.90 5.18 -4.61
N SER A 31 1.31 5.98 -3.75
CA SER A 31 -0.06 6.44 -3.95
C SER A 31 -0.11 7.29 -5.22
N SER A 32 -1.29 7.51 -5.75
CA SER A 32 -1.43 8.42 -6.90
C SER A 32 -0.91 9.78 -6.57
N GLU A 33 -1.11 10.24 -5.35
CA GLU A 33 -0.62 11.54 -4.91
C GLU A 33 0.90 11.56 -4.95
N ALA A 34 1.54 10.50 -4.47
CA ALA A 34 2.99 10.43 -4.47
C ALA A 34 3.53 10.44 -5.89
N GLN A 35 2.86 9.76 -6.79
CA GLN A 35 3.30 9.77 -8.18
C GLN A 35 3.20 11.16 -8.78
N GLN A 36 2.13 11.88 -8.52
CA GLN A 36 1.97 13.22 -9.06
C GLN A 36 2.97 14.19 -8.47
N MET A 37 3.23 14.08 -7.18
CA MET A 37 4.09 15.04 -6.50
C MET A 37 5.56 14.71 -6.64
N CYS A 38 5.91 13.46 -6.80
CA CYS A 38 7.29 13.03 -6.71
C CYS A 38 7.91 12.51 -8.00
N SER A 39 7.10 12.26 -9.04
CA SER A 39 7.66 11.69 -10.26
C SER A 39 8.72 12.57 -10.90
N GLY A 40 8.49 13.87 -10.91
CA GLY A 40 9.45 14.80 -11.49
C GLY A 40 10.78 14.76 -10.77
N ASP A 41 10.74 14.70 -9.44
CA ASP A 41 11.97 14.63 -8.67
C ASP A 41 12.66 13.28 -8.86
N ALA A 42 11.90 12.21 -8.93
CA ALA A 42 12.48 10.89 -9.15
C ALA A 42 13.19 10.83 -10.51
N MET A 43 12.54 11.38 -11.53
CA MET A 43 13.16 11.41 -12.86
C MET A 43 14.39 12.29 -12.90
N ARG A 44 14.35 13.39 -12.21
CA ARG A 44 15.43 14.37 -12.22
C ARG A 44 16.63 13.92 -11.39
N LEU A 45 16.36 13.34 -10.24
CA LEU A 45 17.43 13.04 -9.28
C LEU A 45 17.81 11.57 -9.21
N CYS A 46 16.89 10.68 -9.53
CA CYS A 46 17.06 9.26 -9.29
C CYS A 46 16.76 8.40 -10.51
N SER A 47 16.94 8.96 -11.70
CA SER A 47 16.63 8.24 -12.93
C SER A 47 17.42 6.93 -13.08
N ASN A 48 18.61 6.86 -12.49
CA ASN A 48 19.44 5.65 -12.59
C ASN A 48 18.85 4.48 -11.83
N GLU A 49 17.90 4.73 -10.94
CA GLU A 49 17.28 3.68 -10.14
C GLU A 49 15.98 3.18 -10.73
N ILE A 50 15.45 3.88 -11.73
CA ILE A 50 14.19 3.50 -12.35
C ILE A 50 14.38 2.20 -13.12
N PRO A 51 13.49 1.24 -12.98
CA PRO A 51 12.18 1.29 -12.34
C PRO A 51 12.12 0.62 -10.98
N ASP A 52 13.21 0.52 -10.28
CA ASP A 52 13.26 -0.19 -9.00
C ASP A 52 12.73 0.72 -7.89
N ILE A 53 11.50 0.53 -7.49
CA ILE A 53 10.84 1.40 -6.52
C ILE A 53 11.60 1.51 -5.19
N PRO A 54 12.04 0.42 -4.57
CA PRO A 54 12.79 0.56 -3.33
C PRO A 54 14.08 1.37 -3.50
N ARG A 55 14.73 1.24 -4.64
CA ARG A 55 15.96 1.97 -4.88
C ARG A 55 15.69 3.44 -5.16
N ILE A 56 14.61 3.73 -5.88
CA ILE A 56 14.19 5.10 -6.10
C ILE A 56 13.90 5.77 -4.76
N THR A 57 13.18 5.08 -3.89
CA THR A 57 12.83 5.61 -2.59
C THR A 57 14.09 5.92 -1.77
N ALA A 58 15.03 4.99 -1.74
CA ALA A 58 16.27 5.20 -1.01
C ALA A 58 17.06 6.38 -1.59
N CYS A 59 17.10 6.48 -2.91
CA CYS A 59 17.78 7.59 -3.57
C CYS A 59 17.14 8.92 -3.20
N MET A 60 15.82 8.98 -3.21
CA MET A 60 15.13 10.21 -2.88
C MET A 60 15.34 10.62 -1.43
N HIS A 61 15.41 9.66 -0.53
CA HIS A 61 15.73 9.98 0.87
C HIS A 61 17.14 10.53 1.01
N ARG A 62 18.09 9.97 0.29
CA ARG A 62 19.45 10.49 0.32
C ARG A 62 19.54 11.90 -0.25
N LYS A 63 18.71 12.21 -1.21
CA LYS A 63 18.73 13.51 -1.87
C LYS A 63 17.60 14.42 -1.42
N ARG A 64 17.13 14.18 -0.23
CA ARG A 64 15.96 14.86 0.29
C ARG A 64 16.05 16.39 0.21
N ALA A 65 17.22 16.93 0.41
CA ALA A 65 17.41 18.38 0.37
C ALA A 65 17.14 18.96 -1.02
N GLN A 66 17.22 18.16 -2.06
CA GLN A 66 17.03 18.61 -3.42
C GLN A 66 15.63 18.34 -3.94
N ILE A 67 14.81 17.70 -3.14
CA ILE A 67 13.46 17.33 -3.54
C ILE A 67 12.51 18.51 -3.36
N SER A 68 11.55 18.65 -4.25
CA SER A 68 10.58 19.73 -4.17
C SER A 68 9.81 19.67 -2.85
N PRO A 69 9.36 20.83 -2.36
CA PRO A 69 8.69 20.86 -1.05
C PRO A 69 7.46 19.98 -0.95
N GLY A 70 6.67 19.91 -2.03
CA GLY A 70 5.46 19.08 -2.00
C GLY A 70 5.77 17.60 -1.87
N CYS A 71 6.73 17.13 -2.63
CA CYS A 71 7.15 15.75 -2.56
C CYS A 71 7.80 15.45 -1.21
N ARG A 72 8.62 16.38 -0.71
CA ARG A 72 9.28 16.19 0.58
C ARG A 72 8.28 16.06 1.71
N ALA A 73 7.26 16.91 1.71
CA ALA A 73 6.22 16.85 2.73
C ALA A 73 5.48 15.50 2.69
N LEU A 74 5.23 15.00 1.49
CA LEU A 74 4.58 13.72 1.34
C LEU A 74 5.45 12.60 1.87
N MET A 75 6.73 12.61 1.54
CA MET A 75 7.66 11.61 2.04
C MET A 75 7.73 11.62 3.56
N ASP A 76 7.71 12.81 4.16
CA ASP A 76 7.74 12.91 5.61
C ASP A 76 6.48 12.33 6.24
N ARG A 77 5.34 12.53 5.62
CA ARG A 77 4.10 11.95 6.12
C ARG A 77 4.13 10.42 6.05
N GLU A 78 4.69 9.90 4.99
CA GLU A 78 4.78 8.45 4.84
C GLU A 78 5.71 7.83 5.87
N VAL A 79 6.82 8.49 6.14
CA VAL A 79 7.74 8.01 7.18
C VAL A 79 7.05 8.05 8.53
N ALA A 80 6.33 9.12 8.83
CA ALA A 80 5.62 9.24 10.10
C ALA A 80 4.55 8.15 10.25
N SER A 81 3.84 7.86 9.17
CA SER A 81 2.83 6.80 9.19
C SER A 81 3.46 5.43 9.41
N ALA A 82 4.58 5.18 8.76
CA ALA A 82 5.28 3.91 8.93
C ALA A 82 5.78 3.72 10.35
N ARG A 83 6.28 4.80 10.97
CA ARG A 83 6.72 4.73 12.35
C ARG A 83 5.57 4.45 13.30
N LYS A 84 4.44 5.10 13.04
CA LYS A 84 3.26 4.89 13.87
C LYS A 84 2.77 3.45 13.77
N ALA A 85 2.78 2.91 12.57
CA ALA A 85 2.38 1.53 12.35
C ALA A 85 3.30 0.55 13.07
N ARG A 86 4.60 0.83 13.08
CA ARG A 86 5.54 -0.03 13.78
C ARG A 86 5.35 0.03 15.28
N ARG A 87 5.07 1.21 15.80
CA ARG A 87 4.81 1.35 17.23
C ARG A 87 3.56 0.61 17.65
N ALA A 88 2.52 0.69 16.83
CA ALA A 88 1.29 -0.04 17.12
C ALA A 88 1.51 -1.54 17.09
N ALA A 89 2.27 -2.02 16.13
CA ALA A 89 2.58 -3.44 16.06
C ALA A 89 3.42 -3.91 17.25
N ALA A 90 4.37 -3.09 17.68
CA ALA A 90 5.20 -3.44 18.82
C ALA A 90 4.40 -3.45 20.11
N ALA A 91 3.40 -2.59 20.22
CA ALA A 91 2.58 -2.54 21.43
C ALA A 91 1.66 -3.74 21.57
N ASP A 92 1.39 -4.43 20.48
CA ASP A 92 0.53 -5.61 20.52
C ASP A 92 1.27 -6.86 20.98
N GLU A 93 2.54 -6.81 21.14
CA GLU A 93 3.31 -7.92 21.65
C GLU A 93 3.56 -7.71 23.14
#